data_241b51a8d0a3b89936916dd63c12b35f
#
_entry.id   241b51a8d0a3b89936916dd63c12b35f
#
_cell.length_a   1.000
_cell.length_b   1.000
_cell.length_c   1.000
_cell.angle_alpha   90.00
_cell.angle_beta   90.00
_cell.angle_gamma   90.00
#
_symmetry.space_group_name_H-M   'P 1'
#
loop_
_entity.id
_entity.type
_entity.pdbx_description
1 polymer ?
#
loop_
_entity_poly.entity_id
_entity_poly.type
_entity_poly.pdbx_seq_one_letter_code
_entity_poly.pdbx_strand_id
1 'polypeptide(L)'
;MIIKNKEVKDILIKCGWQESRTANISHYLDWYKKYNFKPFDAVPDFLSCFGGLTLRIPSYRYMKRISSPKNNSDLELEVIVNPAFFITDDFSSEDIIESKQYAKDIGDFLGIENLIPVGSSSEYEEFFMGIN
;
A
#
# COMPACT_ATOMS: atom_id res chain seq x y z
N MET A 1 11.29 -11.80 6.02
CA MET A 1 11.17 -11.70 4.53
C MET A 1 12.53 -11.35 3.95
N ILE A 2 12.93 -12.05 2.91
CA ILE A 2 14.21 -11.83 2.23
C ILE A 2 13.96 -11.01 0.97
N ILE A 3 14.58 -9.84 0.90
CA ILE A 3 14.53 -9.01 -0.30
C ILE A 3 15.75 -9.31 -1.17
N LYS A 4 15.53 -9.96 -2.29
CA LYS A 4 16.61 -10.40 -3.20
C LYS A 4 17.12 -9.30 -4.12
N ASN A 5 16.26 -8.37 -4.50
CA ASN A 5 16.65 -7.28 -5.38
C ASN A 5 17.33 -6.18 -4.58
N LYS A 6 18.60 -5.92 -4.90
CA LYS A 6 19.42 -4.93 -4.18
C LYS A 6 18.87 -3.51 -4.29
N GLU A 7 18.40 -3.12 -5.46
CA GLU A 7 17.86 -1.78 -5.70
C GLU A 7 16.60 -1.53 -4.85
N VAL A 8 15.70 -2.52 -4.82
CA VAL A 8 14.50 -2.48 -3.96
C VAL A 8 14.89 -2.41 -2.50
N LYS A 9 15.86 -3.24 -2.07
CA LYS A 9 16.34 -3.26 -0.68
C LYS A 9 16.92 -1.91 -0.27
N ASP A 10 17.72 -1.28 -1.13
CA ASP A 10 18.33 0.03 -0.86
C ASP A 10 17.25 1.11 -0.68
N ILE A 11 16.20 1.10 -1.50
CA ILE A 11 15.06 2.01 -1.37
C ILE A 11 14.35 1.81 -0.04
N LEU A 12 14.08 0.57 0.33
CA LEU A 12 13.42 0.24 1.60
C LEU A 12 14.24 0.70 2.81
N ILE A 13 15.55 0.47 2.79
CA ILE A 13 16.45 0.89 3.88
C ILE A 13 16.44 2.41 4.02
N LYS A 14 16.49 3.16 2.93
CA LYS A 14 16.38 4.63 2.95
C LYS A 14 15.06 5.11 3.56
N CYS A 15 14.01 4.33 3.44
CA CYS A 15 12.69 4.64 3.99
C CYS A 15 12.48 4.14 5.43
N GLY A 16 13.54 3.63 6.07
CA GLY A 16 13.49 3.19 7.46
C GLY A 16 13.25 1.70 7.67
N TRP A 17 13.25 0.91 6.61
CA TRP A 17 13.10 -0.54 6.73
C TRP A 17 14.40 -1.20 7.18
N GLN A 18 14.27 -2.27 7.97
CA GLN A 18 15.37 -3.15 8.38
C GLN A 18 14.90 -4.61 8.26
N GLU A 19 15.82 -5.54 8.04
CA GLU A 19 15.50 -6.97 7.94
C GLU A 19 14.83 -7.55 9.19
N SER A 20 15.20 -7.04 10.36
CA SER A 20 14.63 -7.45 11.65
C SER A 20 13.33 -6.75 12.00
N ARG A 21 12.83 -5.87 11.13
CA ARG A 21 11.65 -5.05 11.43
C ARG A 21 10.42 -5.93 11.63
N THR A 22 9.75 -5.70 12.75
CA THR A 22 8.45 -6.28 13.04
C THR A 22 7.55 -5.15 13.56
N ALA A 23 6.60 -4.74 12.75
CA ALA A 23 5.63 -3.72 13.11
C ALA A 23 4.50 -4.31 13.95
N ASN A 24 3.95 -3.54 14.87
CA ASN A 24 2.71 -3.90 15.53
C ASN A 24 1.55 -3.69 14.56
N ILE A 25 0.84 -4.78 14.22
CA ILE A 25 -0.23 -4.78 13.22
C ILE A 25 -1.63 -4.92 13.83
N SER A 26 -1.75 -4.92 15.16
CA SER A 26 -3.04 -5.13 15.83
C SER A 26 -4.12 -4.17 15.34
N HIS A 27 -3.76 -2.88 15.18
CA HIS A 27 -4.68 -1.86 14.69
C HIS A 27 -5.11 -2.08 13.23
N TYR A 28 -4.25 -2.65 12.39
CA TYR A 28 -4.63 -3.01 11.01
C TYR A 28 -5.61 -4.18 10.98
N LEU A 29 -5.37 -5.19 11.82
CA LEU A 29 -6.28 -6.34 11.91
C LEU A 29 -7.64 -5.93 12.46
N ASP A 30 -7.68 -5.03 13.46
CA ASP A 30 -8.91 -4.47 14.00
C ASP A 30 -9.67 -3.68 12.93
N TRP A 31 -8.95 -2.92 12.10
CA TRP A 31 -9.53 -2.18 10.99
C TRP A 31 -10.18 -3.13 9.95
N TYR A 32 -9.47 -4.19 9.56
CA TYR A 32 -10.03 -5.18 8.64
C TYR A 32 -11.29 -5.82 9.21
N LYS A 33 -11.27 -6.18 10.48
CA LYS A 33 -12.42 -6.77 11.15
C LYS A 33 -13.61 -5.82 11.20
N LYS A 34 -13.36 -4.55 11.51
CA LYS A 34 -14.39 -3.50 11.56
C LYS A 34 -15.12 -3.34 10.23
N TYR A 35 -14.42 -3.44 9.13
CA TYR A 35 -14.97 -3.23 7.80
C TYR A 35 -15.19 -4.53 7.01
N ASN A 36 -15.19 -5.67 7.70
CA ASN A 36 -15.48 -6.99 7.12
C ASN A 36 -14.54 -7.43 6.00
N PHE A 37 -13.28 -7.04 6.06
CA PHE A 37 -12.24 -7.64 5.25
C PHE A 37 -11.73 -8.91 5.92
N LYS A 38 -11.40 -9.92 5.14
CA LYS A 38 -10.88 -11.21 5.63
C LYS A 38 -9.48 -11.43 5.05
N PRO A 39 -8.43 -10.85 5.66
CA PRO A 39 -7.08 -10.99 5.14
C PRO A 39 -6.61 -12.45 5.20
N PHE A 40 -5.97 -12.91 4.14
CA PHE A 40 -5.28 -14.18 4.10
C PHE A 40 -3.87 -14.04 4.72
N ASP A 41 -3.21 -15.15 5.05
CA ASP A 41 -2.00 -15.17 5.89
C ASP A 41 -0.85 -14.29 5.40
N ALA A 42 -0.69 -14.13 4.09
CA ALA A 42 0.37 -13.28 3.54
C ALA A 42 0.17 -11.78 3.87
N VAL A 43 -1.05 -11.33 4.14
CA VAL A 43 -1.33 -9.92 4.45
C VAL A 43 -0.75 -9.51 5.80
N PRO A 44 -1.02 -10.22 6.92
CA PRO A 44 -0.35 -9.91 8.19
C PRO A 44 1.17 -10.01 8.10
N ASP A 45 1.71 -10.99 7.39
CA ASP A 45 3.15 -11.13 7.20
C ASP A 45 3.75 -9.93 6.48
N PHE A 46 3.12 -9.49 5.42
CA PHE A 46 3.51 -8.29 4.68
C PHE A 46 3.45 -7.03 5.56
N LEU A 47 2.35 -6.84 6.28
CA LEU A 47 2.17 -5.66 7.14
C LEU A 47 3.13 -5.65 8.32
N SER A 48 3.48 -6.81 8.88
CA SER A 48 4.49 -6.86 9.96
C SER A 48 5.87 -6.45 9.48
N CYS A 49 6.19 -6.70 8.22
CA CYS A 49 7.46 -6.27 7.62
C CYS A 49 7.45 -4.80 7.19
N PHE A 50 6.36 -4.33 6.60
CA PHE A 50 6.32 -3.05 5.89
C PHE A 50 5.27 -2.07 6.41
N GLY A 51 4.32 -2.50 7.24
CA GLY A 51 3.23 -1.67 7.73
C GLY A 51 3.73 -0.40 8.42
N GLY A 52 3.12 0.72 8.10
CA GLY A 52 3.48 2.02 8.64
C GLY A 52 4.64 2.73 7.94
N LEU A 53 5.28 2.08 6.96
CA LEU A 53 6.32 2.73 6.16
C LEU A 53 5.70 3.67 5.13
N THR A 54 6.38 4.80 4.93
CA THR A 54 6.16 5.67 3.78
C THR A 54 7.34 5.51 2.85
N LEU A 55 7.10 4.91 1.69
CA LEU A 55 8.13 4.67 0.69
C LEU A 55 8.17 5.82 -0.30
N ARG A 56 9.39 6.27 -0.63
CA ARG A 56 9.62 7.26 -1.68
C ARG A 56 10.33 6.57 -2.82
N ILE A 57 9.60 6.35 -3.91
CA ILE A 57 10.06 5.54 -5.03
C ILE A 57 10.28 6.47 -6.23
N PRO A 58 11.44 6.39 -6.91
CA PRO A 58 11.65 7.15 -8.14
C PRO A 58 10.56 6.84 -9.17
N SER A 59 9.91 7.87 -9.68
CA SER A 59 8.86 7.73 -10.68
C SER A 59 9.39 8.02 -12.07
N TYR A 60 9.79 6.98 -12.79
CA TYR A 60 10.25 7.10 -14.18
C TYR A 60 9.17 7.65 -15.11
N ARG A 61 7.91 7.48 -14.78
CA ARG A 61 6.79 8.01 -15.54
C ARG A 61 6.78 9.55 -15.57
N TYR A 62 7.11 10.17 -14.43
CA TYR A 62 7.24 11.63 -14.32
C TYR A 62 8.53 12.13 -14.95
N MET A 63 9.63 11.42 -14.81
CA MET A 63 10.91 11.79 -15.40
C MET A 63 10.83 11.93 -16.93
N LYS A 64 9.94 11.17 -17.59
CA LYS A 64 9.73 11.28 -19.04
C LYS A 64 8.85 12.47 -19.45
N ARG A 65 8.01 12.97 -18.54
CA ARG A 65 7.05 14.04 -18.83
C ARG A 65 7.55 15.42 -18.46
N ILE A 66 8.50 15.51 -17.54
CA ILE A 66 9.02 16.77 -17.02
C ILE A 66 10.44 16.93 -17.50
N SER A 67 10.65 17.80 -18.50
CA SER A 67 11.97 18.11 -19.06
C SER A 67 12.86 18.90 -18.08
N SER A 68 12.27 19.54 -17.07
CA SER A 68 12.98 20.29 -16.03
C SER A 68 12.17 20.24 -14.73
N PRO A 69 12.37 19.22 -13.88
CA PRO A 69 11.66 19.13 -12.60
C PRO A 69 12.06 20.30 -11.67
N LYS A 70 11.08 20.96 -11.08
CA LYS A 70 11.32 22.12 -10.20
C LYS A 70 11.89 21.72 -8.84
N ASN A 71 11.66 20.45 -8.40
CA ASN A 71 12.18 19.89 -7.17
C ASN A 71 12.18 18.35 -7.25
N ASN A 72 12.85 17.69 -6.29
CA ASN A 72 12.96 16.23 -6.26
C ASN A 72 11.62 15.54 -5.98
N SER A 73 10.66 16.21 -5.35
CA SER A 73 9.35 15.63 -5.05
C SER A 73 8.52 15.35 -6.31
N ASP A 74 8.78 16.08 -7.41
CA ASP A 74 8.13 15.86 -8.69
C ASP A 74 8.58 14.54 -9.37
N LEU A 75 9.69 13.96 -8.90
CA LEU A 75 10.31 12.74 -9.44
C LEU A 75 10.02 11.52 -8.59
N GLU A 76 9.37 11.67 -7.46
CA GLU A 76 9.13 10.61 -6.50
C GLU A 76 7.65 10.31 -6.33
N LEU A 77 7.33 9.01 -6.29
CA LEU A 77 6.02 8.51 -5.89
C LEU A 77 6.09 8.18 -4.40
N GLU A 78 5.20 8.74 -3.61
CA GLU A 78 5.05 8.38 -2.21
C GLU A 78 4.04 7.25 -2.07
N VAL A 79 4.46 6.15 -1.46
CA VAL A 79 3.62 4.98 -1.19
C VAL A 79 3.53 4.78 0.32
N ILE A 80 2.33 4.77 0.85
CA ILE A 80 2.06 4.57 2.27
C ILE A 80 1.52 3.16 2.47
N VAL A 81 2.25 2.36 3.25
CA VAL A 81 1.85 1.00 3.60
C VAL A 81 0.97 1.04 4.85
N ASN A 82 -0.29 1.37 4.63
CA ASN A 82 -1.30 1.47 5.68
C ASN A 82 -2.68 1.25 5.07
N PRO A 83 -3.38 0.15 5.39
CA PRO A 83 -4.71 -0.10 4.87
C PRO A 83 -5.74 0.92 5.34
N ALA A 84 -5.51 1.54 6.49
CA ALA A 84 -6.39 2.54 7.09
C ALA A 84 -6.08 3.98 6.67
N PHE A 85 -5.21 4.18 5.68
CA PHE A 85 -4.81 5.52 5.24
C PHE A 85 -5.99 6.39 4.77
N PHE A 86 -7.01 5.77 4.22
CA PHE A 86 -8.21 6.47 3.73
C PHE A 86 -9.17 6.88 4.84
N ILE A 87 -8.94 6.46 6.08
CA ILE A 87 -9.77 6.87 7.21
C ILE A 87 -9.27 8.24 7.70
N THR A 88 -9.75 9.28 7.04
CA THR A 88 -9.74 10.62 7.61
C THR A 88 -11.02 10.79 8.43
N ASP A 89 -11.09 11.83 9.27
CA ASP A 89 -12.30 12.16 10.03
C ASP A 89 -13.53 12.36 9.11
N ASP A 90 -13.29 12.64 7.83
CA ASP A 90 -14.30 12.81 6.80
C ASP A 90 -14.70 11.52 6.07
N PHE A 91 -14.11 10.38 6.45
CA PHE A 91 -14.34 9.10 5.78
C PHE A 91 -15.69 8.52 6.20
N SER A 92 -16.62 8.44 5.27
CA SER A 92 -17.96 7.92 5.51
C SER A 92 -18.06 6.41 5.29
N SER A 93 -19.14 5.79 5.79
CA SER A 93 -19.44 4.39 5.48
C SER A 93 -19.68 4.16 3.99
N GLU A 94 -20.12 5.18 3.26
CA GLU A 94 -20.28 5.13 1.80
C GLU A 94 -18.93 5.00 1.10
N ASP A 95 -17.91 5.70 1.57
CA ASP A 95 -16.53 5.60 1.02
C ASP A 95 -15.98 4.18 1.15
N ILE A 96 -16.26 3.50 2.27
CA ILE A 96 -15.89 2.09 2.46
C ILE A 96 -16.61 1.19 1.45
N ILE A 97 -17.90 1.42 1.23
CA ILE A 97 -18.71 0.63 0.28
C ILE A 97 -18.15 0.80 -1.14
N GLU A 98 -17.82 2.02 -1.53
CA GLU A 98 -17.22 2.31 -2.83
C GLU A 98 -15.85 1.64 -2.99
N SER A 99 -14.99 1.71 -1.98
CA SER A 99 -13.67 1.08 -1.98
C SER A 99 -13.78 -0.45 -2.10
N LYS A 100 -14.73 -1.06 -1.37
CA LYS A 100 -14.99 -2.51 -1.46
C LYS A 100 -15.54 -2.90 -2.85
N GLN A 101 -16.41 -2.10 -3.42
CA GLN A 101 -16.94 -2.35 -4.77
C GLN A 101 -15.84 -2.23 -5.81
N TYR A 102 -14.96 -1.24 -5.69
CA TYR A 102 -13.81 -1.07 -6.56
C TYR A 102 -12.86 -2.28 -6.51
N ALA A 103 -12.54 -2.75 -5.31
CA ALA A 103 -11.72 -3.96 -5.12
C ALA A 103 -12.38 -5.20 -5.76
N LYS A 104 -13.71 -5.34 -5.61
CA LYS A 104 -14.46 -6.43 -6.21
C LYS A 104 -14.42 -6.37 -7.75
N ASP A 105 -14.62 -5.19 -8.32
CA ASP A 105 -14.62 -5.00 -9.77
C ASP A 105 -13.25 -5.32 -10.38
N ILE A 106 -12.17 -4.88 -9.73
CA ILE A 106 -10.81 -5.23 -10.14
C ILE A 106 -10.57 -6.74 -10.01
N GLY A 107 -10.99 -7.32 -8.90
CA GLY A 107 -10.86 -8.76 -8.67
C GLY A 107 -11.59 -9.59 -9.71
N ASP A 108 -12.82 -9.21 -10.06
CA ASP A 108 -13.61 -9.86 -11.08
C ASP A 108 -12.93 -9.77 -12.46
N PHE A 109 -12.38 -8.62 -12.78
CA PHE A 109 -11.63 -8.42 -14.03
C PHE A 109 -10.37 -9.29 -14.11
N LEU A 110 -9.64 -9.44 -12.99
CA LEU A 110 -8.40 -10.22 -12.92
C LEU A 110 -8.63 -11.71 -12.61
N GLY A 111 -9.84 -12.12 -12.28
CA GLY A 111 -10.15 -13.47 -11.84
C GLY A 111 -9.63 -13.78 -10.43
N ILE A 112 -9.51 -12.77 -9.58
CA ILE A 112 -9.00 -12.88 -8.20
C ILE A 112 -10.14 -12.60 -7.23
N GLU A 113 -10.38 -13.53 -6.31
CA GLU A 113 -11.29 -13.31 -5.21
C GLU A 113 -10.57 -12.66 -4.02
N ASN A 114 -11.28 -11.90 -3.23
CA ASN A 114 -10.81 -11.38 -1.95
C ASN A 114 -9.53 -10.52 -2.03
N LEU A 115 -9.56 -9.43 -2.80
CA LEU A 115 -8.51 -8.42 -2.75
C LEU A 115 -8.55 -7.65 -1.43
N ILE A 116 -7.38 -7.54 -0.78
CA ILE A 116 -7.23 -6.90 0.53
C ILE A 116 -6.42 -5.61 0.37
N PRO A 117 -6.95 -4.44 0.80
CA PRO A 117 -6.19 -3.19 0.72
C PRO A 117 -5.02 -3.20 1.69
N VAL A 118 -3.85 -2.74 1.25
CA VAL A 118 -2.63 -2.69 2.07
C VAL A 118 -1.96 -1.32 2.08
N GLY A 119 -2.35 -0.43 1.21
CA GLY A 119 -1.74 0.90 1.14
C GLY A 119 -2.26 1.76 0.01
N SER A 120 -1.63 2.91 -0.15
CA SER A 120 -2.00 3.90 -1.17
C SER A 120 -0.79 4.69 -1.64
N SER A 121 -0.94 5.35 -2.78
CA SER A 121 0.05 6.28 -3.28
C SER A 121 -0.42 7.73 -3.18
N SER A 122 0.52 8.67 -3.32
CA SER A 122 0.24 10.10 -3.40
C SER A 122 -0.61 10.50 -4.62
N GLU A 123 -0.75 9.61 -5.59
CA GLU A 123 -1.61 9.79 -6.77
C GLU A 123 -3.03 9.23 -6.57
N TYR A 124 -3.43 8.98 -5.34
CA TYR A 124 -4.74 8.43 -4.97
C TYR A 124 -5.00 7.01 -5.49
N GLU A 125 -3.95 6.26 -5.79
CA GLU A 125 -4.05 4.85 -6.12
C GLU A 125 -4.07 3.99 -4.86
N GLU A 126 -4.96 3.00 -4.83
CA GLU A 126 -5.00 2.00 -3.77
C GLU A 126 -4.19 0.77 -4.19
N PHE A 127 -3.49 0.17 -3.23
CA PHE A 127 -2.78 -1.08 -3.43
C PHE A 127 -3.47 -2.22 -2.69
N PHE A 128 -3.61 -3.34 -3.38
CA PHE A 128 -4.27 -4.53 -2.85
C PHE A 128 -3.36 -5.74 -2.94
N MET A 129 -3.55 -6.67 -2.02
CA MET A 129 -2.99 -8.01 -2.11
C MET A 129 -4.09 -9.00 -2.48
N GLY A 130 -3.77 -9.95 -3.36
CA GLY A 130 -4.66 -11.01 -3.78
C GLY A 130 -3.91 -12.31 -3.96
N ILE A 131 -4.64 -13.43 -3.96
CA ILE A 131 -4.12 -14.76 -4.26
C ILE A 131 -4.66 -15.17 -5.63
N ASN A 132 -3.76 -15.61 -6.46
CA ASN A 132 -4.06 -16.12 -7.79
C ASN A 132 -4.51 -17.57 -7.72
#